data_801c78fbc6593dc073805e1995c85de6
#
_entry.id   801c78fbc6593dc073805e1995c85de6
#
_cell.length_a   1.000
_cell.length_b   1.000
_cell.length_c   1.000
_cell.angle_alpha   90.00
_cell.angle_beta   90.00
_cell.angle_gamma   90.00
#
_symmetry.space_group_name_H-M   'P 1'
#
loop_
_entity.id
_entity.type
_entity.pdbx_description
1 polymer ?
#
loop_
_entity_poly.entity_id
_entity_poly.type
_entity_poly.pdbx_seq_one_letter_code
_entity_poly.pdbx_strand_id
1 'polypeptide(L)'
;MLPDMTDSESKSTITVVQEVQPPMIPEGAHVMTVVIKHPPGAPGYPPHRVPGGPAFGYMIDGEMLFELEGQAPCVLRAGDAFWAPGGDVIHYQGANNRTDVPCSFVLTMVYAPG
;
A
#
# COMPACT_ATOMS: atom_id res chain seq x y z
N MET A 1 11.97 9.77 13.23
CA MET A 1 12.88 10.52 12.36
C MET A 1 13.69 9.55 11.50
N LEU A 2 13.79 9.83 10.22
CA LEU A 2 14.64 9.04 9.34
C LEU A 2 16.10 9.37 9.59
N PRO A 3 16.98 8.38 9.83
CA PRO A 3 18.40 8.66 9.96
C PRO A 3 18.97 9.21 8.64
N ASP A 4 20.04 9.98 8.76
CA ASP A 4 20.73 10.46 7.57
C ASP A 4 21.44 9.27 6.92
N MET A 5 20.90 8.83 5.80
CA MET A 5 21.44 7.72 5.03
C MET A 5 22.08 8.19 3.74
N THR A 6 22.17 9.50 3.53
CA THR A 6 22.88 10.04 2.38
C THR A 6 24.36 10.14 2.72
N ASP A 7 25.17 9.68 1.79
CA ASP A 7 26.64 9.70 1.93
C ASP A 7 27.20 10.32 0.66
N SER A 8 27.98 11.39 0.82
CA SER A 8 28.56 12.08 -0.33
C SER A 8 29.51 11.21 -1.14
N GLU A 9 30.06 10.15 -0.54
CA GLU A 9 30.91 9.19 -1.24
C GLU A 9 30.09 8.10 -1.96
N SER A 10 28.86 7.91 -1.55
CA SER A 10 27.96 6.94 -2.16
C SER A 10 27.28 7.55 -3.38
N LYS A 11 27.08 6.73 -4.42
CA LYS A 11 26.28 7.12 -5.57
C LYS A 11 24.81 6.70 -5.43
N SER A 12 24.45 6.16 -4.28
CA SER A 12 23.06 5.77 -3.99
C SER A 12 22.22 7.00 -3.71
N THR A 13 20.97 6.93 -4.11
CA THR A 13 19.96 7.93 -3.78
C THR A 13 18.88 7.31 -2.93
N ILE A 14 18.31 8.10 -2.04
CA ILE A 14 17.19 7.66 -1.21
C ILE A 14 16.04 8.63 -1.46
N THR A 15 14.91 8.08 -1.90
CA THR A 15 13.71 8.87 -2.11
C THR A 15 12.64 8.38 -1.14
N VAL A 16 12.16 9.29 -0.29
CA VAL A 16 11.04 8.98 0.60
C VAL A 16 9.76 9.09 -0.21
N VAL A 17 9.07 7.97 -0.40
CA VAL A 17 7.82 7.94 -1.19
C VAL A 17 6.58 8.17 -0.33
N GLN A 18 6.66 7.89 0.96
CA GLN A 18 5.65 8.30 1.93
C GLN A 18 6.21 8.19 3.35
N GLU A 19 5.65 9.00 4.22
CA GLU A 19 5.90 8.93 5.65
C GLU A 19 4.57 9.20 6.34
N VAL A 20 4.12 8.27 7.16
CA VAL A 20 2.81 8.36 7.81
C VAL A 20 2.94 7.97 9.28
N GLN A 21 2.00 8.46 10.08
CA GLN A 21 1.88 8.05 11.47
C GLN A 21 0.60 7.24 11.60
N PRO A 22 0.69 5.91 11.62
CA PRO A 22 -0.52 5.09 11.72
C PRO A 22 -1.19 5.30 13.09
N PRO A 23 -2.53 5.24 13.13
CA PRO A 23 -3.25 5.45 14.39
C PRO A 23 -3.03 4.32 15.40
N MET A 24 -2.66 3.14 14.92
CA MET A 24 -2.51 1.97 15.75
C MET A 24 -1.52 0.98 15.15
N ILE A 25 -0.65 0.45 15.99
CA ILE A 25 0.16 -0.74 15.66
C ILE A 25 -0.12 -1.76 16.76
N PRO A 26 -0.62 -2.95 16.44
CA PRO A 26 -0.89 -3.96 17.47
C PRO A 26 0.37 -4.37 18.22
N GLU A 27 0.25 -4.58 19.52
CA GLU A 27 1.36 -5.09 20.32
C GLU A 27 1.76 -6.48 19.81
N GLY A 28 3.06 -6.72 19.66
CA GLY A 28 3.57 -7.98 19.15
C GLY A 28 3.25 -8.21 17.67
N ALA A 29 3.00 -7.14 16.92
CA ALA A 29 2.59 -7.25 15.53
C ALA A 29 3.61 -8.00 14.68
N HIS A 30 3.08 -8.74 13.71
CA HIS A 30 3.87 -9.31 12.64
C HIS A 30 3.89 -8.33 11.46
N VAL A 31 4.94 -8.39 10.66
CA VAL A 31 5.06 -7.58 9.43
C VAL A 31 5.33 -8.53 8.28
N MET A 32 4.55 -8.38 7.22
CA MET A 32 4.70 -9.20 6.02
C MET A 32 4.76 -8.30 4.79
N THR A 33 5.72 -8.55 3.92
CA THR A 33 5.84 -7.84 2.66
C THR A 33 5.50 -8.79 1.52
N VAL A 34 4.56 -8.41 0.67
CA VAL A 34 4.11 -9.22 -0.46
C VAL A 34 4.12 -8.40 -1.73
N VAL A 35 4.24 -9.07 -2.86
CA VAL A 35 3.97 -8.47 -4.17
C VAL A 35 2.64 -9.03 -4.65
N ILE A 36 1.72 -8.13 -4.96
CA ILE A 36 0.41 -8.49 -5.48
C ILE A 36 0.34 -8.09 -6.94
N LYS A 37 -0.17 -9.01 -7.76
CA LYS A 37 -0.36 -8.75 -9.19
C LYS A 37 -1.81 -9.05 -9.54
N HIS A 38 -2.50 -8.05 -10.06
CA HIS A 38 -3.87 -8.20 -10.56
C HIS A 38 -3.84 -8.38 -12.08
N PRO A 39 -4.47 -9.43 -12.61
CA PRO A 39 -4.59 -9.56 -14.06
C PRO A 39 -5.44 -8.44 -14.66
N PRO A 40 -5.38 -8.24 -15.99
CA PRO A 40 -6.19 -7.22 -16.63
C PRO A 40 -7.67 -7.32 -16.27
N GLY A 41 -8.26 -6.18 -15.90
CA GLY A 41 -9.68 -6.10 -15.57
C GLY A 41 -10.07 -6.70 -14.22
N ALA A 42 -9.13 -7.19 -13.43
CA ALA A 42 -9.47 -7.81 -12.15
C ALA A 42 -10.08 -6.80 -11.19
N PRO A 43 -11.23 -7.11 -10.57
CA PRO A 43 -11.90 -6.18 -9.66
C PRO A 43 -11.22 -6.08 -8.28
N GLY A 44 -10.25 -6.93 -7.99
CA GLY A 44 -9.66 -7.01 -6.66
C GLY A 44 -10.60 -7.68 -5.67
N TYR A 45 -10.38 -7.40 -4.40
CA TYR A 45 -11.20 -7.96 -3.33
C TYR A 45 -12.46 -7.11 -3.10
N PRO A 46 -13.56 -7.71 -2.62
CA PRO A 46 -14.74 -6.93 -2.28
C PRO A 46 -14.45 -5.99 -1.11
N PRO A 47 -15.32 -5.00 -0.84
CA PRO A 47 -15.14 -4.12 0.30
C PRO A 47 -14.91 -4.88 1.60
N HIS A 48 -13.91 -4.48 2.35
CA HIS A 48 -13.52 -5.18 3.57
C HIS A 48 -12.80 -4.27 4.55
N ARG A 49 -12.77 -4.69 5.80
CA ARG A 49 -11.94 -4.09 6.84
C ARG A 49 -10.68 -4.93 7.02
N VAL A 50 -9.60 -4.26 7.38
CA VAL A 50 -8.32 -4.92 7.68
C VAL A 50 -8.06 -4.73 9.17
N PRO A 51 -8.57 -5.61 10.04
CA PRO A 51 -8.53 -5.38 11.49
C PRO A 51 -7.13 -5.49 12.10
N GLY A 52 -6.19 -6.07 11.38
CA GLY A 52 -4.87 -6.37 11.94
C GLY A 52 -3.94 -5.19 12.11
N GLY A 53 -4.14 -4.10 11.40
CA GLY A 53 -3.26 -2.95 11.46
C GLY A 53 -3.06 -2.29 10.10
N PRO A 54 -2.12 -1.33 10.01
CA PRO A 54 -1.92 -0.59 8.77
C PRO A 54 -1.22 -1.41 7.70
N ALA A 55 -1.42 -0.99 6.45
CA ALA A 55 -0.73 -1.53 5.31
C ALA A 55 -0.17 -0.39 4.47
N PHE A 56 1.03 -0.59 3.92
CA PHE A 56 1.76 0.43 3.16
C PHE A 56 2.11 -0.15 1.81
N GLY A 57 1.81 0.59 0.74
CA GLY A 57 1.98 0.10 -0.60
C GLY A 57 2.78 1.01 -1.50
N TYR A 58 3.31 0.44 -2.56
CA TYR A 58 4.04 1.15 -3.60
C TYR A 58 3.77 0.48 -4.94
N MET A 59 3.29 1.28 -5.91
CA MET A 59 2.95 0.77 -7.23
C MET A 59 4.22 0.49 -8.04
N ILE A 60 4.33 -0.74 -8.56
CA ILE A 60 5.44 -1.17 -9.40
C ILE A 60 5.12 -0.90 -10.87
N ASP A 61 3.95 -1.33 -11.35
CA ASP A 61 3.51 -1.08 -12.72
C ASP A 61 1.99 -1.09 -12.83
N GLY A 62 1.50 -0.60 -13.96
CA GLY A 62 0.07 -0.54 -14.24
C GLY A 62 -0.65 0.54 -13.47
N GLU A 63 -1.96 0.40 -13.35
CA GLU A 63 -2.83 1.35 -12.67
C GLU A 63 -3.79 0.64 -11.75
N MET A 64 -3.94 1.16 -10.53
CA MET A 64 -4.89 0.62 -9.57
C MET A 64 -5.91 1.69 -9.21
N LEU A 65 -7.18 1.33 -9.26
CA LEU A 65 -8.26 2.17 -8.73
C LEU A 65 -8.39 1.86 -7.24
N PHE A 66 -8.13 2.85 -6.41
CA PHE A 66 -8.01 2.69 -4.96
C PHE A 66 -9.00 3.58 -4.24
N GLU A 67 -9.71 3.03 -3.26
CA GLU A 67 -10.68 3.78 -2.49
C GLU A 67 -10.74 3.28 -1.04
N LEU A 68 -10.61 4.22 -0.12
CA LEU A 68 -10.83 4.00 1.32
C LEU A 68 -12.05 4.80 1.78
N GLU A 69 -12.68 4.32 2.82
CA GLU A 69 -13.76 5.03 3.50
C GLU A 69 -13.33 6.45 3.88
N GLY A 70 -14.15 7.42 3.54
CA GLY A 70 -13.89 8.82 3.85
C GLY A 70 -13.00 9.54 2.84
N GLN A 71 -12.54 8.86 1.80
CA GLN A 71 -11.69 9.44 0.76
C GLN A 71 -12.30 9.20 -0.61
N ALA A 72 -12.06 10.13 -1.54
CA ALA A 72 -12.48 9.94 -2.92
C ALA A 72 -11.65 8.83 -3.58
N PRO A 73 -12.24 8.06 -4.50
CA PRO A 73 -11.47 7.11 -5.30
C PRO A 73 -10.36 7.81 -6.07
N CYS A 74 -9.22 7.16 -6.21
CA CYS A 74 -8.11 7.69 -6.97
C CYS A 74 -7.45 6.59 -7.81
N VAL A 75 -6.76 6.99 -8.87
CA VAL A 75 -5.99 6.09 -9.71
C VAL A 75 -4.53 6.22 -9.33
N LEU A 76 -3.94 5.11 -8.94
CA LEU A 76 -2.53 5.02 -8.56
C LEU A 76 -1.75 4.40 -9.72
N ARG A 77 -0.60 4.98 -10.02
CA ARG A 77 0.28 4.55 -11.11
C ARG A 77 1.66 4.18 -10.58
N ALA A 78 2.47 3.58 -11.43
CA ALA A 78 3.85 3.23 -11.07
C ALA A 78 4.57 4.41 -10.42
N GLY A 79 5.20 4.15 -9.27
CA GLY A 79 5.86 5.19 -8.49
C GLY A 79 4.99 5.85 -7.41
N ASP A 80 3.68 5.61 -7.42
CA ASP A 80 2.79 6.16 -6.40
C ASP A 80 2.79 5.27 -5.15
N ALA A 81 2.85 5.91 -3.99
CA ALA A 81 2.70 5.25 -2.72
C ALA A 81 1.27 5.42 -2.21
N PHE A 82 0.83 4.46 -1.40
CA PHE A 82 -0.48 4.51 -0.78
C PHE A 82 -0.43 3.78 0.57
N TRP A 83 -1.45 3.99 1.40
CA TRP A 83 -1.53 3.27 2.66
C TRP A 83 -2.97 3.19 3.15
N ALA A 84 -3.22 2.23 4.02
CA ALA A 84 -4.50 2.07 4.69
C ALA A 84 -4.25 1.95 6.19
N PRO A 85 -5.01 2.67 7.04
CA PRO A 85 -4.76 2.64 8.48
C PRO A 85 -5.15 1.34 9.16
N GLY A 86 -6.01 0.52 8.53
CA GLY A 86 -6.53 -0.68 9.14
C GLY A 86 -7.65 -0.38 10.13
N GLY A 87 -7.95 -1.34 11.02
CA GLY A 87 -9.01 -1.18 12.00
C GLY A 87 -10.38 -1.12 11.35
N ASP A 88 -11.16 -0.11 11.70
CA ASP A 88 -12.55 0.02 11.25
C ASP A 88 -12.69 0.69 9.87
N VAL A 89 -11.61 1.17 9.30
CA VAL A 89 -11.66 1.83 7.99
C VAL A 89 -11.93 0.79 6.90
N ILE A 90 -12.96 1.04 6.10
CA ILE A 90 -13.33 0.13 5.01
C ILE A 90 -12.46 0.43 3.79
N HIS A 91 -11.83 -0.60 3.26
CA HIS A 91 -11.17 -0.57 1.97
C HIS A 91 -12.21 -0.97 0.91
N TYR A 92 -12.71 0.01 0.16
CA TYR A 92 -13.79 -0.24 -0.79
C TYR A 92 -13.31 -0.92 -2.06
N GLN A 93 -12.17 -0.52 -2.58
CA GLN A 93 -11.65 -1.15 -3.80
C GLN A 93 -10.15 -0.96 -3.95
N GLY A 94 -9.53 -1.94 -4.57
CA GLY A 94 -8.16 -1.92 -5.02
C GLY A 94 -8.10 -2.72 -6.31
N ALA A 95 -8.74 -2.22 -7.35
CA ALA A 95 -8.96 -2.92 -8.62
C ALA A 95 -7.91 -2.55 -9.65
N ASN A 96 -7.65 -3.45 -10.60
CA ASN A 96 -6.91 -3.07 -11.79
C ASN A 96 -7.77 -2.11 -12.60
N ASN A 97 -7.27 -0.89 -12.80
CA ASN A 97 -8.01 0.15 -13.53
C ASN A 97 -7.95 -0.03 -15.05
N ARG A 98 -7.21 -1.04 -15.53
CA ARG A 98 -7.03 -1.31 -16.96
C ARG A 98 -7.58 -2.69 -17.31
N THR A 99 -8.04 -2.82 -18.56
CA THR A 99 -8.52 -4.10 -19.08
C THR A 99 -7.52 -4.75 -20.03
N ASP A 100 -6.40 -4.09 -20.31
CA ASP A 100 -5.43 -4.51 -21.33
C ASP A 100 -4.07 -4.95 -20.75
N VAL A 101 -3.73 -4.50 -19.54
CA VAL A 101 -2.46 -4.85 -18.90
C VAL A 101 -2.67 -5.17 -17.42
N PRO A 102 -1.79 -6.00 -16.82
CA PRO A 102 -1.85 -6.23 -15.39
C PRO A 102 -1.35 -5.00 -14.61
N CYS A 103 -1.64 -4.97 -13.32
CA CYS A 103 -0.98 -4.04 -12.41
C CYS A 103 -0.33 -4.82 -11.27
N SER A 104 0.74 -4.28 -10.72
CA SER A 104 1.42 -4.90 -9.60
C SER A 104 1.90 -3.85 -8.61
N PHE A 105 1.93 -4.25 -7.35
CA PHE A 105 2.37 -3.39 -6.27
C PHE A 105 2.97 -4.23 -5.14
N VAL A 106 3.88 -3.63 -4.40
CA VAL A 106 4.41 -4.20 -3.17
C VAL A 106 3.60 -3.66 -2.00
N LEU A 107 3.25 -4.54 -1.08
CA LEU A 107 2.45 -4.18 0.08
C LEU A 107 3.14 -4.72 1.33
N THR A 108 3.35 -3.83 2.31
CA THR A 108 3.83 -4.22 3.63
C THR A 108 2.68 -4.11 4.60
N MET A 109 2.32 -5.24 5.20
CA MET A 109 1.19 -5.33 6.11
C MET A 109 1.67 -5.54 7.54
N VAL A 110 1.10 -4.76 8.45
CA VAL A 110 1.29 -4.93 9.90
C VAL A 110 0.02 -5.55 10.43
N TYR A 111 0.12 -6.70 11.09
CA TYR A 111 -1.07 -7.40 11.54
C TYR A 111 -0.88 -7.99 12.94
N ALA A 112 -2.01 -8.18 13.63
CA ALA A 112 -2.02 -8.72 14.98
C ALA A 112 -1.59 -10.18 14.99
N PRO A 113 -0.86 -10.63 16.02
CA PRO A 113 -0.53 -12.04 16.17
C PRO A 113 -1.78 -12.88 16.46
N GLY A 114 -1.75 -14.11 16.02
CA GLY A 114 -2.82 -15.07 16.27
C GLY A 114 -3.63 -15.48 15.04
#